data_73612d8353f1cde91219903c6b979279
#
_entry.id   73612d8353f1cde91219903c6b979279
#
_cell.length_a   1.000
_cell.length_b   1.000
_cell.length_c   1.000
_cell.angle_alpha   90.00
_cell.angle_beta   90.00
_cell.angle_gamma   90.00
#
_symmetry.space_group_name_H-M   'P 1'
#
loop_
_entity.id
_entity.type
_entity.pdbx_description
1 polymer ?
#
loop_
_entity_poly.entity_id
_entity_poly.type
_entity_poly.pdbx_seq_one_letter_code
_entity_poly.pdbx_strand_id
1 'polypeptide(L)'
;MEDVTKMKAQDFTKELRSIVQLLDATRAGHQNQRPVDISLSELVTNRYGLSIQDYYDKIGINPKKDTMQNIFTMPDPNIRWIVPEIIRDAIYLGIKEAPFYPNIISSDQAINGLQVIMPMINPSDAAPARVNEAETIPLGDVSFGQKSVRLFKIGKGFKITEEVKNYVSLDVMAIFIRDFGIQLGYALDTLAMDVLINGNQADGSESAPVIGVNTTAEGITYKDLLRTWVRGSRLGRVFRTLIGDESAAIDILDLPEFKIRMYGQPQSTMNLKTPVPSSSDFYIHPGVPENNVLLVDPRSALIKLTARQLMIESEKIVSNQTEAVYATITTGFSKMYRDASILIDSTKEFSANGFPEWMNIDPYITVNIEQ
;
A
#
# COMPACT_ATOMS: atom_id res chain seq x y z
N MET A 1 -20.78 -22.77 18.74
CA MET A 1 -19.36 -23.19 18.71
C MET A 1 -19.37 -24.67 19.06
N GLU A 2 -19.04 -25.52 18.10
CA GLU A 2 -18.79 -26.92 18.37
C GLU A 2 -17.57 -27.04 19.29
N ASP A 3 -17.62 -28.02 20.20
CA ASP A 3 -16.60 -28.20 21.23
C ASP A 3 -15.28 -28.68 20.58
N VAL A 4 -14.47 -27.74 20.13
CA VAL A 4 -13.22 -27.93 19.37
C VAL A 4 -12.22 -28.85 20.09
N THR A 5 -12.36 -28.99 21.42
CA THR A 5 -11.54 -29.87 22.24
C THR A 5 -11.81 -31.34 21.99
N LYS A 6 -12.99 -31.71 21.45
CA LYS A 6 -13.40 -33.10 21.19
C LYS A 6 -13.23 -33.51 19.72
N MET A 7 -12.91 -32.57 18.81
CA MET A 7 -12.72 -32.89 17.39
C MET A 7 -11.44 -33.71 17.19
N LYS A 8 -11.55 -34.78 16.40
CA LYS A 8 -10.40 -35.62 16.01
C LYS A 8 -9.68 -34.98 14.80
N ALA A 9 -8.39 -35.26 14.62
CA ALA A 9 -7.60 -34.80 13.49
C ALA A 9 -8.31 -35.02 12.13
N GLN A 10 -9.00 -36.15 11.97
CA GLN A 10 -9.75 -36.47 10.75
C GLN A 10 -10.92 -35.53 10.46
N ASP A 11 -11.47 -34.87 11.45
CA ASP A 11 -12.60 -33.96 11.26
C ASP A 11 -12.09 -32.62 10.74
N PHE A 12 -10.91 -32.19 11.18
CA PHE A 12 -10.24 -30.99 10.65
C PHE A 12 -9.78 -31.18 9.19
N THR A 13 -9.26 -32.34 8.86
CA THR A 13 -8.74 -32.62 7.51
C THR A 13 -9.85 -32.81 6.47
N LYS A 14 -10.99 -33.35 6.83
CA LYS A 14 -12.14 -33.48 5.91
C LYS A 14 -12.66 -32.13 5.42
N GLU A 15 -12.63 -31.13 6.27
CA GLU A 15 -13.12 -29.81 5.94
C GLU A 15 -12.09 -28.95 5.15
N LEU A 16 -10.80 -29.33 5.18
CA LEU A 16 -9.73 -28.54 4.56
C LEU A 16 -10.01 -28.19 3.10
N ARG A 17 -10.44 -29.15 2.30
CA ARG A 17 -10.74 -28.91 0.89
C ARG A 17 -11.86 -27.89 0.70
N SER A 18 -12.92 -28.00 1.49
CA SER A 18 -14.04 -27.06 1.41
C SER A 18 -13.66 -25.66 1.93
N ILE A 19 -12.81 -25.61 2.93
CA ILE A 19 -12.26 -24.35 3.47
C ILE A 19 -11.42 -23.65 2.42
N VAL A 20 -10.47 -24.34 1.78
CA VAL A 20 -9.62 -23.75 0.74
C VAL A 20 -10.46 -23.27 -0.45
N GLN A 21 -11.42 -24.06 -0.91
CA GLN A 21 -12.33 -23.66 -1.99
C GLN A 21 -13.17 -22.42 -1.61
N LEU A 22 -13.62 -22.33 -0.37
CA LEU A 22 -14.34 -21.17 0.14
C LEU A 22 -13.44 -19.93 0.17
N LEU A 23 -12.21 -20.07 0.63
CA LEU A 23 -11.22 -19.00 0.65
C LEU A 23 -10.95 -18.47 -0.77
N ASP A 24 -10.70 -19.36 -1.72
CA ASP A 24 -10.45 -18.99 -3.11
C ASP A 24 -11.65 -18.29 -3.74
N ALA A 25 -12.87 -18.80 -3.50
CA ALA A 25 -14.09 -18.16 -3.97
C ALA A 25 -14.29 -16.76 -3.36
N THR A 26 -13.99 -16.58 -2.08
CA THR A 26 -14.14 -15.30 -1.37
C THR A 26 -13.10 -14.28 -1.87
N ARG A 27 -11.88 -14.73 -2.14
CA ARG A 27 -10.78 -13.90 -2.67
C ARG A 27 -10.98 -13.51 -4.13
N ALA A 28 -11.59 -14.39 -4.92
CA ALA A 28 -11.86 -14.13 -6.33
C ALA A 28 -13.01 -13.13 -6.56
N GLY A 29 -13.89 -12.96 -5.57
CA GLY A 29 -15.09 -12.13 -5.70
C GLY A 29 -16.04 -12.72 -6.75
N HIS A 30 -17.08 -13.44 -6.35
CA HIS A 30 -18.10 -13.91 -7.28
C HIS A 30 -19.25 -12.93 -7.39
N GLN A 31 -19.77 -12.78 -8.63
CA GLN A 31 -21.00 -12.09 -9.04
C GLN A 31 -21.64 -11.21 -7.94
N ASN A 32 -21.27 -9.92 -7.89
CA ASN A 32 -21.75 -8.90 -6.95
C ASN A 32 -21.18 -8.93 -5.52
N GLN A 33 -20.24 -9.79 -5.20
CA GLN A 33 -19.51 -9.73 -3.91
C GLN A 33 -18.12 -9.14 -4.12
N ARG A 34 -17.75 -8.20 -3.23
CA ARG A 34 -16.41 -7.62 -3.23
C ARG A 34 -15.40 -8.68 -2.79
N PRO A 35 -14.23 -8.75 -3.43
CA PRO A 35 -13.18 -9.66 -2.99
C PRO A 35 -12.73 -9.30 -1.57
N VAL A 36 -12.69 -10.27 -0.68
CA VAL A 36 -12.24 -10.10 0.70
C VAL A 36 -10.94 -10.86 0.88
N ASP A 37 -9.95 -10.21 1.47
CA ASP A 37 -8.68 -10.85 1.81
C ASP A 37 -8.79 -11.52 3.18
N ILE A 38 -8.87 -12.84 3.17
CA ILE A 38 -8.92 -13.67 4.38
C ILE A 38 -7.76 -14.65 4.33
N SER A 39 -6.93 -14.65 5.38
CA SER A 39 -5.86 -15.63 5.55
C SER A 39 -6.40 -16.92 6.18
N LEU A 40 -5.66 -18.03 5.97
CA LEU A 40 -5.99 -19.28 6.65
C LEU A 40 -5.92 -19.13 8.17
N SER A 41 -4.93 -18.38 8.66
CA SER A 41 -4.76 -18.13 10.09
C SER A 41 -5.94 -17.37 10.70
N GLU A 42 -6.46 -16.36 10.02
CA GLU A 42 -7.65 -15.62 10.45
C GLU A 42 -8.90 -16.50 10.47
N LEU A 43 -9.07 -17.30 9.44
CA LEU A 43 -10.21 -18.22 9.35
C LEU A 43 -10.16 -19.28 10.46
N VAL A 44 -8.98 -19.88 10.70
CA VAL A 44 -8.78 -20.87 11.76
C VAL A 44 -9.04 -20.25 13.13
N THR A 45 -8.55 -19.06 13.39
CA THR A 45 -8.78 -18.34 14.65
C THR A 45 -10.26 -18.03 14.84
N ASN A 46 -10.94 -17.52 13.82
CA ASN A 46 -12.35 -17.14 13.90
C ASN A 46 -13.29 -18.33 14.00
N ARG A 47 -12.98 -19.45 13.29
CA ARG A 47 -13.86 -20.61 13.25
C ARG A 47 -13.62 -21.57 14.41
N TYR A 48 -12.37 -21.84 14.74
CA TYR A 48 -11.98 -22.85 15.72
C TYR A 48 -11.42 -22.26 17.02
N GLY A 49 -11.08 -20.98 17.08
CA GLY A 49 -10.44 -20.36 18.23
C GLY A 49 -9.02 -20.89 18.50
N LEU A 50 -8.37 -21.45 17.48
CA LEU A 50 -7.03 -22.02 17.57
C LEU A 50 -5.98 -21.11 16.94
N SER A 51 -4.74 -21.15 17.45
CA SER A 51 -3.63 -20.60 16.71
C SER A 51 -3.33 -21.46 15.47
N ILE A 52 -2.69 -20.88 14.46
CA ILE A 52 -2.32 -21.61 13.25
C ILE A 52 -1.35 -22.77 13.57
N GLN A 53 -0.48 -22.60 14.58
CA GLN A 53 0.46 -23.62 15.02
C GLN A 53 -0.27 -24.80 15.69
N ASP A 54 -1.20 -24.51 16.61
CA ASP A 54 -2.02 -25.55 17.25
C ASP A 54 -2.87 -26.30 16.23
N TYR A 55 -3.30 -25.62 15.17
CA TYR A 55 -4.02 -26.23 14.06
C TYR A 55 -3.13 -27.20 13.27
N TYR A 56 -1.89 -26.79 12.95
CA TYR A 56 -0.92 -27.66 12.29
C TYR A 56 -0.60 -28.90 13.13
N ASP A 57 -0.39 -28.73 14.42
CA ASP A 57 -0.14 -29.86 15.35
C ASP A 57 -1.32 -30.82 15.39
N LYS A 58 -2.57 -30.32 15.36
CA LYS A 58 -3.77 -31.17 15.35
C LYS A 58 -3.94 -31.97 14.06
N ILE A 59 -3.57 -31.42 12.91
CA ILE A 59 -3.59 -32.15 11.63
C ILE A 59 -2.33 -32.99 11.40
N GLY A 60 -1.37 -32.95 12.32
CA GLY A 60 -0.15 -33.77 12.28
C GLY A 60 0.96 -33.23 11.39
N ILE A 61 0.98 -31.91 11.13
CA ILE A 61 2.02 -31.25 10.36
C ILE A 61 2.98 -30.53 11.30
N ASN A 62 4.28 -30.75 11.12
CA ASN A 62 5.32 -29.98 11.80
C ASN A 62 6.13 -29.18 10.78
N PRO A 63 5.87 -27.88 10.61
CA PRO A 63 6.53 -27.06 9.57
C PRO A 63 8.07 -27.05 9.65
N LYS A 64 8.64 -27.25 10.84
CA LYS A 64 10.10 -27.27 11.06
C LYS A 64 10.77 -28.58 10.63
N LYS A 65 10.01 -29.66 10.55
CA LYS A 65 10.55 -31.00 10.22
C LYS A 65 10.05 -31.55 8.92
N ASP A 66 8.79 -31.23 8.58
CA ASP A 66 8.16 -31.80 7.41
C ASP A 66 8.58 -31.05 6.14
N THR A 67 8.86 -31.82 5.11
CA THR A 67 9.08 -31.30 3.76
C THR A 67 7.77 -31.28 2.99
N MET A 68 7.73 -30.56 1.88
CA MET A 68 6.55 -30.54 1.01
C MET A 68 6.19 -31.95 0.54
N GLN A 69 7.19 -32.78 0.22
CA GLN A 69 6.98 -34.16 -0.21
C GLN A 69 6.38 -35.03 0.89
N ASN A 70 6.82 -34.84 2.14
CA ASN A 70 6.26 -35.58 3.27
C ASN A 70 4.75 -35.33 3.42
N ILE A 71 4.32 -34.08 3.24
CA ILE A 71 2.88 -33.74 3.29
C ILE A 71 2.11 -34.40 2.15
N PHE A 72 2.67 -34.42 0.95
CA PHE A 72 2.02 -35.06 -0.20
C PHE A 72 1.92 -36.60 -0.07
N THR A 73 2.80 -37.20 0.73
CA THR A 73 2.82 -38.66 0.99
C THR A 73 2.06 -39.09 2.25
N MET A 74 1.54 -38.12 3.02
CA MET A 74 0.73 -38.41 4.20
C MET A 74 -0.51 -39.28 3.85
N PRO A 75 -0.93 -40.17 4.76
CA PRO A 75 -2.03 -41.07 4.52
C PRO A 75 -3.36 -40.39 4.19
N ASP A 76 -3.61 -39.20 4.76
CA ASP A 76 -4.81 -38.43 4.49
C ASP A 76 -4.58 -37.50 3.28
N PRO A 77 -5.27 -37.75 2.16
CA PRO A 77 -5.10 -36.95 0.94
C PRO A 77 -5.59 -35.49 1.06
N ASN A 78 -6.39 -35.19 2.10
CA ASN A 78 -6.91 -33.84 2.27
C ASN A 78 -5.84 -32.86 2.80
N ILE A 79 -4.83 -33.37 3.49
CA ILE A 79 -3.74 -32.53 4.05
C ILE A 79 -2.98 -31.78 2.97
N ARG A 80 -2.88 -32.33 1.77
CA ARG A 80 -2.19 -31.67 0.62
C ARG A 80 -2.75 -30.30 0.25
N TRP A 81 -4.03 -30.05 0.55
CA TRP A 81 -4.68 -28.77 0.24
C TRP A 81 -4.17 -27.60 1.10
N ILE A 82 -3.43 -27.89 2.17
CA ILE A 82 -2.85 -26.84 3.03
C ILE A 82 -1.58 -26.23 2.44
N VAL A 83 -0.86 -26.96 1.58
CA VAL A 83 0.42 -26.49 1.03
C VAL A 83 0.30 -25.18 0.25
N PRO A 84 -0.66 -25.00 -0.68
CA PRO A 84 -0.87 -23.72 -1.34
C PRO A 84 -1.18 -22.58 -0.37
N GLU A 85 -1.89 -22.86 0.73
CA GLU A 85 -2.21 -21.86 1.74
C GLU A 85 -0.98 -21.44 2.56
N ILE A 86 -0.09 -22.37 2.91
CA ILE A 86 1.18 -22.05 3.57
C ILE A 86 2.05 -21.16 2.67
N ILE A 87 2.12 -21.50 1.39
CA ILE A 87 2.85 -20.68 0.39
C ILE A 87 2.24 -19.29 0.31
N ARG A 88 0.92 -19.20 0.25
CA ARG A 88 0.19 -17.94 0.18
C ARG A 88 0.43 -17.07 1.41
N ASP A 89 0.32 -17.65 2.59
CA ASP A 89 0.51 -16.92 3.85
C ASP A 89 1.94 -16.38 3.95
N ALA A 90 2.94 -17.13 3.50
CA ALA A 90 4.32 -16.67 3.45
C ALA A 90 4.50 -15.48 2.47
N ILE A 91 3.92 -15.55 1.27
CA ILE A 91 3.93 -14.43 0.31
C ILE A 91 3.21 -13.21 0.89
N TYR A 92 2.06 -13.43 1.51
CA TYR A 92 1.24 -12.35 2.08
C TYR A 92 1.94 -11.63 3.23
N LEU A 93 2.64 -12.39 4.09
CA LEU A 93 3.49 -11.81 5.12
C LEU A 93 4.58 -10.93 4.50
N GLY A 94 5.24 -11.41 3.45
CA GLY A 94 6.25 -10.62 2.73
C GLY A 94 5.68 -9.34 2.13
N ILE A 95 4.50 -9.42 1.52
CA ILE A 95 3.82 -8.24 0.97
C ILE A 95 3.46 -7.24 2.07
N LYS A 96 3.12 -7.69 3.28
CA LYS A 96 2.78 -6.79 4.40
C LYS A 96 4.00 -6.15 5.06
N GLU A 97 5.15 -6.79 5.05
CA GLU A 97 6.33 -6.30 5.76
C GLU A 97 7.12 -5.23 5.03
N ALA A 98 7.17 -5.36 3.71
CA ALA A 98 8.03 -4.51 2.91
C ALA A 98 7.40 -3.20 2.44
N PRO A 99 6.10 -3.10 2.15
CA PRO A 99 5.62 -1.97 1.40
C PRO A 99 5.44 -0.74 2.26
N PHE A 100 5.83 0.35 1.66
CA PHE A 100 5.64 1.70 2.16
C PHE A 100 4.25 2.27 1.81
N TYR A 101 3.65 1.85 0.67
CA TYR A 101 2.40 2.41 0.16
C TYR A 101 1.23 2.43 1.17
N PRO A 102 1.12 1.51 2.15
CA PRO A 102 0.04 1.58 3.14
C PRO A 102 0.04 2.86 3.96
N ASN A 103 1.21 3.50 4.10
CA ASN A 103 1.37 4.76 4.83
C ASN A 103 0.93 6.00 4.04
N ILE A 104 0.70 5.85 2.73
CA ILE A 104 0.35 6.94 1.82
C ILE A 104 -1.02 6.79 1.17
N ILE A 105 -1.72 5.68 1.41
CA ILE A 105 -3.09 5.48 0.94
C ILE A 105 -4.12 5.99 1.95
N SER A 106 -5.18 6.60 1.45
CA SER A 106 -6.32 7.03 2.27
C SER A 106 -7.31 5.90 2.51
N SER A 107 -7.51 5.03 1.53
CA SER A 107 -8.36 3.85 1.64
C SER A 107 -7.97 2.75 0.65
N ASP A 108 -8.27 1.50 1.02
CA ASP A 108 -8.21 0.34 0.14
C ASP A 108 -9.64 -0.11 -0.16
N GLN A 109 -10.03 -0.09 -1.42
CA GLN A 109 -11.38 -0.43 -1.86
C GLN A 109 -11.35 -1.66 -2.77
N ALA A 110 -12.10 -2.68 -2.37
CA ALA A 110 -12.37 -3.82 -3.22
C ALA A 110 -13.46 -3.46 -4.23
N ILE A 111 -13.21 -3.74 -5.50
CA ILE A 111 -14.11 -3.42 -6.60
C ILE A 111 -14.37 -4.63 -7.49
N ASN A 112 -15.50 -4.61 -8.19
CA ASN A 112 -15.84 -5.60 -9.20
C ASN A 112 -15.54 -5.03 -10.58
N GLY A 113 -14.59 -5.64 -11.30
CA GLY A 113 -14.22 -5.25 -12.66
C GLY A 113 -12.82 -4.64 -12.77
N LEU A 114 -12.39 -4.39 -14.00
CA LEU A 114 -11.05 -3.90 -14.33
C LEU A 114 -11.01 -2.38 -14.57
N GLN A 115 -12.14 -1.73 -14.48
CA GLN A 115 -12.28 -0.28 -14.65
C GLN A 115 -13.30 0.25 -13.64
N VAL A 116 -12.99 1.37 -13.04
CA VAL A 116 -13.88 2.10 -12.13
C VAL A 116 -13.90 3.56 -12.49
N ILE A 117 -15.08 4.13 -12.56
CA ILE A 117 -15.27 5.56 -12.72
C ILE A 117 -15.22 6.18 -11.32
N MET A 118 -14.22 7.04 -11.08
CA MET A 118 -14.10 7.75 -9.83
C MET A 118 -14.88 9.07 -9.88
N PRO A 119 -15.65 9.41 -8.83
CA PRO A 119 -16.29 10.71 -8.74
C PRO A 119 -15.21 11.80 -8.61
N MET A 120 -15.34 12.86 -9.38
CA MET A 120 -14.49 14.04 -9.24
C MET A 120 -15.27 15.13 -8.52
N ILE A 121 -14.67 15.67 -7.48
CA ILE A 121 -15.19 16.84 -6.78
C ILE A 121 -14.39 18.04 -7.27
N ASN A 122 -15.08 19.03 -7.81
CA ASN A 122 -14.45 20.28 -8.17
C ASN A 122 -14.51 21.22 -6.95
N PRO A 123 -13.37 21.46 -6.27
CA PRO A 123 -13.37 22.25 -5.04
C PRO A 123 -13.77 23.73 -5.25
N SER A 124 -13.68 24.24 -6.47
CA SER A 124 -14.04 25.62 -6.78
C SER A 124 -15.55 25.89 -6.74
N ASP A 125 -16.36 24.86 -6.93
CA ASP A 125 -17.83 25.01 -7.02
C ASP A 125 -18.54 24.87 -5.67
N ALA A 126 -17.80 24.52 -4.61
CA ALA A 126 -18.36 24.21 -3.29
C ALA A 126 -18.02 25.26 -2.21
N ALA A 127 -17.61 26.47 -2.60
CA ALA A 127 -17.27 27.50 -1.63
C ALA A 127 -18.53 27.91 -0.82
N PRO A 128 -18.51 27.79 0.53
CA PRO A 128 -19.63 28.20 1.34
C PRO A 128 -19.84 29.72 1.26
N ALA A 129 -21.07 30.14 1.03
CA ALA A 129 -21.43 31.55 1.03
C ALA A 129 -22.41 31.87 2.15
N ARG A 130 -22.42 33.13 2.60
CA ARG A 130 -23.47 33.62 3.51
C ARG A 130 -24.78 33.68 2.73
N VAL A 131 -25.82 33.04 3.23
CA VAL A 131 -27.15 33.00 2.60
C VAL A 131 -28.10 33.78 3.45
N ASN A 132 -28.82 34.72 2.86
CA ASN A 132 -29.88 35.48 3.54
C ASN A 132 -31.15 34.65 3.59
N GLU A 133 -32.15 35.12 4.40
CA GLU A 133 -33.44 34.47 4.51
C GLU A 133 -34.13 34.42 3.13
N ALA A 134 -34.57 33.23 2.73
CA ALA A 134 -35.16 32.94 1.39
C ALA A 134 -34.23 33.03 0.17
N GLU A 135 -32.93 33.13 0.36
CA GLU A 135 -31.93 33.11 -0.73
C GLU A 135 -31.52 31.67 -1.10
N THR A 136 -31.16 31.47 -2.37
CA THR A 136 -30.74 30.14 -2.85
C THR A 136 -29.36 29.77 -2.30
N ILE A 137 -29.28 28.64 -1.63
CA ILE A 137 -28.01 28.10 -1.14
C ILE A 137 -27.15 27.67 -2.34
N PRO A 138 -25.88 28.10 -2.43
CA PRO A 138 -24.98 27.64 -3.49
C PRO A 138 -24.79 26.12 -3.42
N LEU A 139 -24.96 25.46 -4.56
CA LEU A 139 -24.84 24.00 -4.68
C LEU A 139 -23.50 23.71 -5.39
N GLY A 140 -22.72 22.82 -4.81
CA GLY A 140 -21.55 22.25 -5.48
C GLY A 140 -21.92 20.92 -6.16
N ASP A 141 -21.43 20.72 -7.36
CA ASP A 141 -21.69 19.52 -8.13
C ASP A 141 -20.62 18.45 -7.87
N VAL A 142 -21.08 17.26 -7.50
CA VAL A 142 -20.26 16.05 -7.53
C VAL A 142 -20.57 15.32 -8.82
N SER A 143 -19.73 15.48 -9.82
CA SER A 143 -19.92 14.83 -11.11
C SER A 143 -19.12 13.54 -11.19
N PHE A 144 -19.71 12.52 -11.83
CA PHE A 144 -18.94 11.37 -12.28
C PHE A 144 -18.14 11.81 -13.51
N GLY A 145 -16.82 11.89 -13.38
CA GLY A 145 -15.93 12.15 -14.50
C GLY A 145 -16.02 11.02 -15.53
N GLN A 146 -15.75 11.34 -16.80
CA GLN A 146 -15.64 10.32 -17.86
C GLN A 146 -14.36 9.49 -17.76
N LYS A 147 -13.53 9.76 -16.77
CA LYS A 147 -12.22 9.17 -16.58
C LYS A 147 -12.33 7.92 -15.74
N SER A 148 -11.86 6.80 -16.26
CA SER A 148 -11.88 5.52 -15.58
C SER A 148 -10.48 5.10 -15.11
N VAL A 149 -10.35 4.72 -13.85
CA VAL A 149 -9.13 4.10 -13.35
C VAL A 149 -9.01 2.70 -13.93
N ARG A 150 -7.89 2.43 -14.58
CA ARG A 150 -7.59 1.11 -15.13
C ARG A 150 -6.73 0.31 -14.16
N LEU A 151 -7.15 -0.91 -13.88
CA LEU A 151 -6.42 -1.82 -13.02
C LEU A 151 -5.48 -2.70 -13.82
N PHE A 152 -4.35 -3.04 -13.23
CA PHE A 152 -3.33 -3.88 -13.83
C PHE A 152 -3.17 -5.18 -13.04
N LYS A 153 -2.91 -6.26 -13.76
CA LYS A 153 -2.48 -7.53 -13.15
C LYS A 153 -0.97 -7.45 -12.93
N ILE A 154 -0.57 -7.50 -11.67
CA ILE A 154 0.84 -7.57 -11.25
C ILE A 154 1.07 -8.98 -10.74
N GLY A 155 2.16 -9.58 -11.14
CA GLY A 155 2.48 -10.92 -10.69
C GLY A 155 3.92 -11.29 -10.94
N LYS A 156 4.36 -12.28 -10.19
CA LYS A 156 5.68 -12.87 -10.31
C LYS A 156 5.56 -14.37 -10.11
N GLY A 157 6.41 -15.15 -10.77
CA GLY A 157 6.50 -16.59 -10.59
C GLY A 157 7.89 -17.02 -10.13
N PHE A 158 7.95 -18.13 -9.41
CA PHE A 158 9.19 -18.81 -9.05
C PHE A 158 9.07 -20.31 -9.34
N LYS A 159 10.20 -20.96 -9.53
CA LYS A 159 10.26 -22.40 -9.79
C LYS A 159 10.87 -23.11 -8.59
N ILE A 160 10.25 -24.21 -8.19
CA ILE A 160 10.73 -25.10 -7.13
C ILE A 160 11.17 -26.40 -7.82
N THR A 161 12.38 -26.83 -7.57
CA THR A 161 12.87 -28.13 -8.06
C THR A 161 12.37 -29.28 -7.17
N GLU A 162 12.41 -30.49 -7.70
CA GLU A 162 11.96 -31.67 -6.93
C GLU A 162 12.89 -31.97 -5.74
N GLU A 163 14.18 -31.62 -5.86
CA GLU A 163 15.15 -31.72 -4.76
C GLU A 163 14.77 -30.79 -3.60
N VAL A 164 14.39 -29.55 -3.88
CA VAL A 164 13.95 -28.61 -2.83
C VAL A 164 12.71 -29.10 -2.12
N LYS A 165 11.75 -29.67 -2.85
CA LYS A 165 10.53 -30.26 -2.25
C LYS A 165 10.83 -31.43 -1.33
N ASN A 166 11.84 -32.23 -1.67
CA ASN A 166 12.18 -33.45 -0.97
C ASN A 166 13.01 -33.21 0.28
N TYR A 167 13.90 -32.20 0.25
CA TYR A 167 14.95 -32.06 1.27
C TYR A 167 14.81 -30.79 2.12
N VAL A 168 14.05 -29.80 1.67
CA VAL A 168 13.90 -28.54 2.41
C VAL A 168 12.62 -28.58 3.27
N SER A 169 12.75 -28.19 4.54
CA SER A 169 11.60 -28.05 5.44
C SER A 169 10.69 -26.91 5.01
N LEU A 170 9.41 -26.99 5.34
CA LEU A 170 8.43 -25.96 5.00
C LEU A 170 8.79 -24.59 5.60
N ASP A 171 9.34 -24.57 6.79
CA ASP A 171 9.73 -23.34 7.50
C ASP A 171 10.85 -22.60 6.74
N VAL A 172 11.88 -23.34 6.30
CA VAL A 172 12.96 -22.75 5.49
C VAL A 172 12.44 -22.29 4.13
N MET A 173 11.56 -23.07 3.50
CA MET A 173 10.96 -22.70 2.23
C MET A 173 10.09 -21.45 2.36
N ALA A 174 9.36 -21.31 3.47
CA ALA A 174 8.54 -20.13 3.74
C ALA A 174 9.37 -18.84 3.82
N ILE A 175 10.63 -18.91 4.32
CA ILE A 175 11.53 -17.76 4.36
C ILE A 175 11.86 -17.27 2.94
N PHE A 176 12.21 -18.18 2.01
CA PHE A 176 12.48 -17.80 0.61
C PHE A 176 11.23 -17.30 -0.11
N ILE A 177 10.09 -17.90 0.18
CA ILE A 177 8.81 -17.47 -0.39
C ILE A 177 8.40 -16.09 0.13
N ARG A 178 8.71 -15.78 1.39
CA ARG A 178 8.47 -14.47 1.98
C ARG A 178 9.30 -13.37 1.29
N ASP A 179 10.57 -13.63 0.97
CA ASP A 179 11.40 -12.69 0.19
C ASP A 179 10.78 -12.39 -1.19
N PHE A 180 10.20 -13.40 -1.82
CA PHE A 180 9.42 -13.22 -3.04
C PHE A 180 8.21 -12.29 -2.84
N GLY A 181 7.52 -12.42 -1.71
CA GLY A 181 6.43 -11.52 -1.31
C GLY A 181 6.90 -10.08 -1.11
N ILE A 182 8.07 -9.88 -0.50
CA ILE A 182 8.72 -8.57 -0.34
C ILE A 182 8.94 -7.89 -1.70
N GLN A 183 9.46 -8.63 -2.67
CA GLN A 183 9.68 -8.09 -4.03
C GLN A 183 8.37 -7.71 -4.73
N LEU A 184 7.29 -8.44 -4.51
CA LEU A 184 5.97 -8.08 -5.01
C LEU A 184 5.44 -6.82 -4.32
N GLY A 185 5.71 -6.67 -3.02
CA GLY A 185 5.40 -5.46 -2.25
C GLY A 185 6.11 -4.23 -2.81
N TYR A 186 7.39 -4.31 -3.12
CA TYR A 186 8.13 -3.22 -3.76
C TYR A 186 7.62 -2.86 -5.16
N ALA A 187 7.12 -3.81 -5.91
CA ALA A 187 6.47 -3.52 -7.20
C ALA A 187 5.19 -2.69 -7.02
N LEU A 188 4.42 -2.97 -5.96
CA LEU A 188 3.24 -2.17 -5.60
C LEU A 188 3.64 -0.77 -5.15
N ASP A 189 4.72 -0.62 -4.36
CA ASP A 189 5.25 0.68 -3.96
C ASP A 189 5.65 1.52 -5.16
N THR A 190 6.39 0.93 -6.09
CA THR A 190 6.83 1.61 -7.31
C THR A 190 5.63 2.11 -8.11
N LEU A 191 4.57 1.29 -8.25
CA LEU A 191 3.35 1.71 -8.93
C LEU A 191 2.63 2.84 -8.19
N ALA A 192 2.54 2.77 -6.85
CA ALA A 192 1.93 3.82 -6.05
C ALA A 192 2.68 5.14 -6.15
N MET A 193 4.02 5.09 -6.12
CA MET A 193 4.89 6.25 -6.25
C MET A 193 4.81 6.88 -7.64
N ASP A 194 4.78 6.05 -8.69
CA ASP A 194 4.63 6.54 -10.07
C ASP A 194 3.32 7.32 -10.25
N VAL A 195 2.19 6.77 -9.78
CA VAL A 195 0.89 7.46 -9.83
C VAL A 195 0.90 8.74 -8.99
N LEU A 196 1.56 8.74 -7.84
CA LEU A 196 1.60 9.90 -6.95
C LEU A 196 2.41 11.07 -7.55
N ILE A 197 3.53 10.75 -8.21
CA ILE A 197 4.44 11.75 -8.79
C ILE A 197 3.98 12.17 -10.19
N ASN A 198 3.77 11.20 -11.09
CA ASN A 198 3.50 11.44 -12.49
C ASN A 198 2.01 11.56 -12.82
N GLY A 199 1.14 11.19 -11.87
CA GLY A 199 -0.29 11.06 -12.13
C GLY A 199 -0.59 9.82 -12.99
N ASN A 200 -1.83 9.73 -13.44
CA ASN A 200 -2.26 8.65 -14.33
C ASN A 200 -3.07 9.24 -15.48
N GLN A 201 -2.54 9.16 -16.69
CA GLN A 201 -3.22 9.67 -17.88
C GLN A 201 -4.57 9.00 -18.15
N ALA A 202 -4.74 7.75 -17.72
CA ALA A 202 -5.97 6.99 -17.97
C ALA A 202 -7.16 7.50 -17.14
N ASP A 203 -6.93 7.89 -15.89
CA ASP A 203 -7.95 8.52 -15.03
C ASP A 203 -7.90 10.04 -15.06
N GLY A 204 -6.87 10.60 -15.71
CA GLY A 204 -6.60 12.02 -15.89
C GLY A 204 -6.18 12.71 -14.60
N SER A 205 -5.66 11.96 -13.63
CA SER A 205 -4.99 12.57 -12.49
C SER A 205 -3.71 13.27 -12.96
N GLU A 206 -3.51 14.48 -12.43
CA GLU A 206 -2.36 15.31 -12.79
C GLU A 206 -1.12 14.89 -11.99
N SER A 207 0.06 15.18 -12.55
CA SER A 207 1.33 15.03 -11.85
C SER A 207 1.38 15.87 -10.58
N ALA A 208 2.25 15.49 -9.63
CA ALA A 208 2.53 16.32 -8.47
C ALA A 208 3.10 17.67 -8.91
N PRO A 209 2.67 18.79 -8.31
CA PRO A 209 3.29 20.08 -8.58
C PRO A 209 4.76 20.05 -8.15
N VAL A 210 5.65 20.50 -9.03
CA VAL A 210 7.09 20.55 -8.80
C VAL A 210 7.47 21.95 -8.38
N ILE A 211 8.14 22.08 -7.23
CA ILE A 211 8.56 23.36 -6.65
C ILE A 211 10.08 23.38 -6.55
N GLY A 212 10.70 24.49 -6.95
CA GLY A 212 12.12 24.68 -6.79
C GLY A 212 12.53 25.11 -5.38
N VAL A 213 13.83 25.13 -5.13
CA VAL A 213 14.45 25.58 -3.89
C VAL A 213 15.12 26.93 -4.06
N ASN A 214 15.54 27.54 -2.96
CA ASN A 214 16.32 28.80 -3.05
C ASN A 214 17.79 28.46 -3.38
N THR A 215 18.23 28.77 -4.58
CA THR A 215 19.53 28.38 -5.13
C THR A 215 20.75 29.04 -4.48
N THR A 216 20.56 29.94 -3.53
CA THR A 216 21.68 30.55 -2.76
C THR A 216 22.27 29.59 -1.73
N ALA A 217 21.61 28.46 -1.46
CA ALA A 217 22.09 27.40 -0.60
C ALA A 217 22.31 26.14 -1.43
N GLU A 218 23.34 25.36 -1.12
CA GLU A 218 23.53 24.05 -1.69
C GLU A 218 22.46 23.09 -1.10
N GLY A 219 21.60 22.51 -1.95
CA GLY A 219 20.59 21.56 -1.57
C GLY A 219 19.30 22.15 -0.98
N ILE A 220 18.51 21.28 -0.34
CA ILE A 220 17.21 21.65 0.25
C ILE A 220 17.41 22.31 1.61
N THR A 221 16.84 23.49 1.80
CA THR A 221 16.88 24.20 3.08
C THR A 221 15.65 23.92 3.93
N TYR A 222 15.78 24.08 5.25
CA TYR A 222 14.64 24.00 6.17
C TYR A 222 13.52 25.00 5.81
N LYS A 223 13.89 26.18 5.29
CA LYS A 223 12.94 27.18 4.82
C LYS A 223 12.11 26.72 3.64
N ASP A 224 12.65 25.88 2.75
CA ASP A 224 11.91 25.34 1.60
C ASP A 224 10.88 24.30 2.07
N LEU A 225 11.22 23.47 3.04
CA LEU A 225 10.28 22.55 3.69
C LEU A 225 9.15 23.32 4.39
N LEU A 226 9.49 24.37 5.19
CA LEU A 226 8.49 25.19 5.87
C LEU A 226 7.57 25.92 4.88
N ARG A 227 8.12 26.45 3.79
CA ARG A 227 7.35 27.15 2.76
C ARG A 227 6.29 26.20 2.15
N THR A 228 6.69 25.00 1.81
CA THR A 228 5.79 24.00 1.24
C THR A 228 4.73 23.54 2.24
N TRP A 229 5.14 23.34 3.50
CA TRP A 229 4.23 22.96 4.57
C TRP A 229 3.19 24.05 4.87
N VAL A 230 3.60 25.31 4.98
CA VAL A 230 2.70 26.46 5.20
C VAL A 230 1.70 26.59 4.04
N ARG A 231 2.17 26.42 2.79
CA ARG A 231 1.28 26.47 1.63
C ARG A 231 0.25 25.34 1.66
N GLY A 232 0.66 24.13 1.99
CA GLY A 232 -0.25 23.01 2.15
C GLY A 232 -1.30 23.24 3.24
N SER A 233 -0.87 23.79 4.37
CA SER A 233 -1.79 24.13 5.48
C SER A 233 -2.85 25.14 5.06
N ARG A 234 -2.53 26.12 4.23
CA ARG A 234 -3.52 27.06 3.67
C ARG A 234 -4.56 26.37 2.79
N LEU A 235 -4.16 25.30 2.09
CA LEU A 235 -5.05 24.48 1.27
C LEU A 235 -5.81 23.40 2.08
N GLY A 236 -5.65 23.39 3.40
CA GLY A 236 -6.24 22.38 4.28
C GLY A 236 -5.55 21.02 4.21
N ARG A 237 -4.36 20.95 3.62
CA ARG A 237 -3.54 19.75 3.54
C ARG A 237 -2.56 19.67 4.70
N VAL A 238 -2.40 18.46 5.25
CA VAL A 238 -1.45 18.21 6.33
C VAL A 238 -0.44 17.18 5.84
N PHE A 239 0.71 17.68 5.38
CA PHE A 239 1.79 16.81 4.93
C PHE A 239 2.44 16.10 6.12
N ARG A 240 2.03 14.85 6.34
CA ARG A 240 2.54 14.00 7.42
C ARG A 240 3.64 13.05 6.97
N THR A 241 3.79 12.86 5.68
CA THR A 241 4.75 11.92 5.13
C THR A 241 5.65 12.67 4.16
N LEU A 242 6.96 12.61 4.44
CA LEU A 242 8.02 13.06 3.57
C LEU A 242 8.73 11.85 2.98
N ILE A 243 8.94 11.83 1.69
CA ILE A 243 9.61 10.75 0.99
C ILE A 243 10.73 11.37 0.18
N GLY A 244 11.98 11.04 0.51
CA GLY A 244 13.15 11.55 -0.19
C GLY A 244 13.82 10.48 -1.04
N ASP A 245 14.52 10.93 -2.06
CA ASP A 245 15.60 10.17 -2.64
C ASP A 245 16.80 10.11 -1.67
N GLU A 246 17.73 9.20 -1.89
CA GLU A 246 18.90 8.99 -1.03
C GLU A 246 19.72 10.29 -0.88
N SER A 247 19.98 10.99 -1.98
CA SER A 247 20.73 12.24 -2.00
C SER A 247 20.03 13.36 -1.23
N ALA A 248 18.75 13.59 -1.51
CA ALA A 248 17.94 14.59 -0.83
C ALA A 248 17.72 14.25 0.66
N ALA A 249 17.71 12.95 1.00
CA ALA A 249 17.63 12.50 2.38
C ALA A 249 18.89 12.86 3.18
N ILE A 250 20.06 12.71 2.58
CA ILE A 250 21.34 13.13 3.19
C ILE A 250 21.34 14.64 3.44
N ASP A 251 20.94 15.42 2.44
CA ASP A 251 20.86 16.89 2.56
C ASP A 251 19.93 17.32 3.69
N ILE A 252 18.75 16.72 3.79
CA ILE A 252 17.78 17.03 4.87
C ILE A 252 18.33 16.64 6.24
N LEU A 253 18.89 15.44 6.38
CA LEU A 253 19.43 14.97 7.66
C LEU A 253 20.66 15.75 8.09
N ASP A 254 21.38 16.38 7.14
CA ASP A 254 22.54 17.24 7.42
C ASP A 254 22.15 18.67 7.83
N LEU A 255 20.89 19.06 7.70
CA LEU A 255 20.43 20.38 8.10
C LEU A 255 20.74 20.67 9.59
N PRO A 256 21.19 21.91 9.92
CA PRO A 256 21.50 22.28 11.31
C PRO A 256 20.34 22.06 12.27
N GLU A 257 19.13 22.28 11.82
CA GLU A 257 17.89 22.11 12.60
C GLU A 257 17.67 20.65 13.05
N PHE A 258 18.15 19.69 12.27
CA PHE A 258 18.10 18.28 12.62
C PHE A 258 19.26 17.84 13.52
N LYS A 259 20.41 18.55 13.43
CA LYS A 259 21.60 18.28 14.23
C LYS A 259 21.54 18.93 15.61
N ILE A 260 20.89 20.08 15.74
CA ILE A 260 20.81 20.82 17.00
C ILE A 260 19.85 20.10 17.94
N ARG A 261 20.40 19.55 18.98
CA ARG A 261 19.64 18.93 20.07
C ARG A 261 19.04 20.00 20.95
N MET A 262 17.76 19.92 21.25
CA MET A 262 17.20 20.69 22.34
C MET A 262 17.91 20.32 23.66
N TYR A 263 18.36 21.33 24.39
CA TYR A 263 18.97 21.19 25.71
C TYR A 263 18.12 20.26 26.60
N GLY A 264 18.73 19.14 27.07
CA GLY A 264 18.11 18.24 28.04
C GLY A 264 17.48 16.96 27.51
N GLN A 265 17.48 16.71 26.19
CA GLN A 265 17.02 15.43 25.68
C GLN A 265 18.17 14.40 25.62
N PRO A 266 17.96 13.15 26.11
CA PRO A 266 18.99 12.12 25.99
C PRO A 266 19.31 11.82 24.54
N GLN A 267 20.53 11.38 24.27
CA GLN A 267 20.98 10.95 22.95
C GLN A 267 20.03 9.87 22.41
N SER A 268 19.02 10.27 21.69
CA SER A 268 18.12 9.36 21.02
C SER A 268 18.78 8.90 19.72
N THR A 269 18.90 7.60 19.57
CA THR A 269 18.95 6.87 18.30
C THR A 269 18.27 7.63 17.18
N MET A 270 18.79 7.49 15.96
CA MET A 270 18.22 8.04 14.73
C MET A 270 16.70 7.84 14.63
N ASN A 271 15.96 8.70 15.30
CA ASN A 271 14.54 8.84 15.04
C ASN A 271 14.43 9.75 13.83
N LEU A 272 14.05 9.19 12.69
CA LEU A 272 13.74 9.88 11.45
C LEU A 272 12.50 10.80 11.58
N LYS A 273 12.13 11.19 12.79
CA LYS A 273 11.08 12.19 13.01
C LYS A 273 11.64 13.56 12.73
N THR A 274 11.15 14.15 11.68
CA THR A 274 11.54 15.48 11.25
C THR A 274 11.06 16.54 12.25
N PRO A 275 11.80 17.63 12.52
CA PRO A 275 11.33 18.77 13.30
C PRO A 275 10.29 19.62 12.55
N VAL A 276 9.70 19.09 11.48
CA VAL A 276 8.61 19.75 10.76
C VAL A 276 7.35 19.80 11.65
N PRO A 277 6.62 20.90 11.70
CA PRO A 277 5.37 20.99 12.43
C PRO A 277 4.43 19.86 11.99
N SER A 278 3.74 19.18 12.90
CA SER A 278 2.89 18.00 12.73
C SER A 278 3.56 16.63 12.86
N SER A 279 4.82 16.53 13.32
CA SER A 279 5.52 15.25 13.51
C SER A 279 5.46 14.35 12.27
N SER A 280 5.84 14.90 11.12
CA SER A 280 5.87 14.12 9.88
C SER A 280 6.93 13.03 9.94
N ASP A 281 6.58 11.89 9.40
CA ASP A 281 7.51 10.77 9.24
C ASP A 281 8.30 10.94 7.94
N PHE A 282 9.60 10.67 8.00
CA PHE A 282 10.48 10.75 6.85
C PHE A 282 10.89 9.35 6.38
N TYR A 283 10.72 9.10 5.09
CA TYR A 283 11.04 7.83 4.46
C TYR A 283 11.96 8.04 3.27
N ILE A 284 12.77 7.03 2.98
CA ILE A 284 13.63 6.99 1.79
C ILE A 284 13.06 5.95 0.85
N HIS A 285 12.82 6.34 -0.41
CA HIS A 285 12.28 5.43 -1.40
C HIS A 285 12.88 5.67 -2.78
N PRO A 286 13.39 4.62 -3.46
CA PRO A 286 14.03 4.74 -4.78
C PRO A 286 13.09 5.14 -5.92
N GLY A 287 11.77 5.15 -5.69
CA GLY A 287 10.78 5.64 -6.65
C GLY A 287 10.68 7.16 -6.73
N VAL A 288 11.34 7.91 -5.84
CA VAL A 288 11.46 9.36 -5.93
C VAL A 288 12.61 9.71 -6.86
N PRO A 289 12.46 10.65 -7.82
CA PRO A 289 13.57 11.07 -8.66
C PRO A 289 14.73 11.64 -7.84
N GLU A 290 15.95 11.53 -8.37
CA GLU A 290 17.18 12.04 -7.73
C GLU A 290 17.04 13.51 -7.34
N ASN A 291 17.57 13.87 -6.18
CA ASN A 291 17.57 15.23 -5.62
C ASN A 291 16.15 15.79 -5.33
N ASN A 292 15.17 14.94 -5.17
CA ASN A 292 13.80 15.34 -4.93
C ASN A 292 13.27 14.86 -3.58
N VAL A 293 12.35 15.64 -3.02
CA VAL A 293 11.57 15.26 -1.84
C VAL A 293 10.09 15.43 -2.12
N LEU A 294 9.33 14.38 -1.89
CA LEU A 294 7.89 14.36 -2.03
C LEU A 294 7.22 14.52 -0.67
N LEU A 295 6.40 15.57 -0.54
CA LEU A 295 5.53 15.77 0.61
C LEU A 295 4.14 15.23 0.28
N VAL A 296 3.56 14.45 1.19
CA VAL A 296 2.29 13.76 0.97
C VAL A 296 1.35 13.98 2.16
N ASP A 297 0.08 14.27 1.87
CA ASP A 297 -1.01 14.14 2.84
C ASP A 297 -1.69 12.77 2.68
N PRO A 298 -1.39 11.78 3.55
CA PRO A 298 -1.89 10.42 3.40
C PRO A 298 -3.41 10.30 3.38
N ARG A 299 -4.10 11.27 4.01
CA ARG A 299 -5.58 11.24 4.12
C ARG A 299 -6.28 11.52 2.79
N SER A 300 -5.58 12.14 1.85
CA SER A 300 -6.16 12.61 0.59
C SER A 300 -5.31 12.30 -0.65
N ALA A 301 -4.22 11.53 -0.50
CA ALA A 301 -3.29 11.31 -1.58
C ALA A 301 -3.77 10.24 -2.57
N LEU A 302 -3.85 9.00 -2.14
CA LEU A 302 -4.12 7.86 -3.01
C LEU A 302 -5.26 7.00 -2.47
N ILE A 303 -6.04 6.44 -3.40
CA ILE A 303 -6.91 5.30 -3.14
C ILE A 303 -6.30 4.09 -3.85
N LYS A 304 -6.21 2.98 -3.13
CA LYS A 304 -5.91 1.67 -3.72
C LYS A 304 -7.21 0.98 -4.10
N LEU A 305 -7.29 0.48 -5.32
CA LEU A 305 -8.42 -0.23 -5.87
C LEU A 305 -7.99 -1.67 -6.16
N THR A 306 -8.67 -2.64 -5.57
CA THR A 306 -8.31 -4.05 -5.71
C THR A 306 -9.47 -4.81 -6.34
N ALA A 307 -9.26 -5.33 -7.56
CA ALA A 307 -10.27 -6.16 -8.24
C ALA A 307 -10.11 -7.64 -7.90
N ARG A 308 -8.87 -8.08 -7.68
CA ARG A 308 -8.58 -9.46 -7.31
C ARG A 308 -7.46 -9.47 -6.29
N GLN A 309 -7.71 -10.11 -5.17
CA GLN A 309 -6.71 -10.33 -4.12
C GLN A 309 -5.64 -11.33 -4.58
N LEU A 310 -4.61 -11.50 -3.74
CA LEU A 310 -3.50 -12.37 -4.04
C LEU A 310 -3.99 -13.79 -4.36
N MET A 311 -3.78 -14.19 -5.61
CA MET A 311 -4.06 -15.53 -6.12
C MET A 311 -2.76 -16.26 -6.39
N ILE A 312 -2.73 -17.54 -6.03
CA ILE A 312 -1.58 -18.42 -6.28
C ILE A 312 -2.04 -19.54 -7.19
N GLU A 313 -1.32 -19.71 -8.26
CA GLU A 313 -1.52 -20.78 -9.23
C GLU A 313 -0.21 -21.55 -9.36
N SER A 314 -0.27 -22.88 -9.41
CA SER A 314 0.90 -23.73 -9.60
C SER A 314 0.76 -24.60 -10.85
N GLU A 315 1.88 -24.80 -11.53
CA GLU A 315 1.99 -25.64 -12.71
C GLU A 315 3.17 -26.60 -12.55
N LYS A 316 2.93 -27.91 -12.74
CA LYS A 316 3.99 -28.91 -12.76
C LYS A 316 4.59 -29.06 -14.15
N ILE A 317 5.86 -28.73 -14.29
CA ILE A 317 6.62 -28.87 -15.53
C ILE A 317 7.39 -30.19 -15.47
N VAL A 318 6.80 -31.23 -16.06
CA VAL A 318 7.32 -32.60 -15.95
C VAL A 318 8.67 -32.75 -16.69
N SER A 319 8.88 -32.01 -17.77
CA SER A 319 10.11 -32.09 -18.56
C SER A 319 11.38 -31.73 -17.77
N ASN A 320 11.24 -30.83 -16.80
CA ASN A 320 12.36 -30.31 -16.00
C ASN A 320 12.27 -30.71 -14.53
N GLN A 321 11.28 -31.55 -14.17
CA GLN A 321 11.00 -31.96 -12.78
C GLN A 321 10.91 -30.75 -11.83
N THR A 322 10.24 -29.67 -12.29
CA THR A 322 10.04 -28.44 -11.52
C THR A 322 8.56 -28.13 -11.38
N GLU A 323 8.22 -27.41 -10.33
CA GLU A 323 6.92 -26.81 -10.18
C GLU A 323 7.06 -25.29 -10.20
N ALA A 324 6.34 -24.65 -11.10
CA ALA A 324 6.26 -23.21 -11.17
C ALA A 324 5.07 -22.73 -10.33
N VAL A 325 5.31 -21.78 -9.45
CA VAL A 325 4.27 -21.13 -8.62
C VAL A 325 4.19 -19.67 -9.04
N TYR A 326 2.98 -19.22 -9.34
CA TYR A 326 2.71 -17.86 -9.79
C TYR A 326 1.82 -17.16 -8.76
N ALA A 327 2.29 -16.04 -8.26
CA ALA A 327 1.51 -15.15 -7.41
C ALA A 327 1.06 -13.94 -8.21
N THR A 328 -0.24 -13.64 -8.22
CA THR A 328 -0.81 -12.53 -8.98
C THR A 328 -1.82 -11.76 -8.16
N ILE A 329 -1.80 -10.42 -8.30
CA ILE A 329 -2.77 -9.50 -7.72
C ILE A 329 -3.25 -8.55 -8.82
N THR A 330 -4.54 -8.20 -8.82
CA THR A 330 -5.07 -7.21 -9.76
C THR A 330 -5.48 -5.97 -9.00
N THR A 331 -4.69 -4.92 -9.13
CA THR A 331 -4.84 -3.69 -8.37
C THR A 331 -4.49 -2.47 -9.22
N GLY A 332 -4.84 -1.29 -8.73
CA GLY A 332 -4.44 -0.01 -9.28
C GLY A 332 -4.51 1.06 -8.22
N PHE A 333 -3.87 2.18 -8.50
CA PHE A 333 -3.90 3.35 -7.64
C PHE A 333 -4.51 4.53 -8.40
N SER A 334 -5.24 5.36 -7.68
CA SER A 334 -5.80 6.60 -8.20
C SER A 334 -5.50 7.74 -7.25
N LYS A 335 -5.05 8.86 -7.79
CA LYS A 335 -4.80 10.09 -7.04
C LYS A 335 -6.12 10.82 -6.82
N MET A 336 -6.47 11.10 -5.56
CA MET A 336 -7.72 11.78 -5.24
C MET A 336 -7.69 13.26 -5.56
N TYR A 337 -6.65 13.95 -5.09
CA TYR A 337 -6.49 15.39 -5.23
C TYR A 337 -5.09 15.72 -5.73
N ARG A 338 -5.00 16.65 -6.66
CA ARG A 338 -3.72 17.07 -7.23
C ARG A 338 -2.80 17.76 -6.23
N ASP A 339 -3.36 18.42 -5.23
CA ASP A 339 -2.67 19.15 -4.17
C ASP A 339 -2.32 18.31 -2.94
N ALA A 340 -2.67 17.03 -2.96
CA ALA A 340 -2.36 16.10 -1.87
C ALA A 340 -0.88 15.65 -1.83
N SER A 341 -0.13 15.93 -2.89
CA SER A 341 1.29 15.67 -2.97
C SER A 341 2.00 16.86 -3.63
N ILE A 342 3.20 17.19 -3.16
CA ILE A 342 4.06 18.26 -3.70
C ILE A 342 5.47 17.71 -3.78
N LEU A 343 6.11 17.90 -4.93
CA LEU A 343 7.50 17.51 -5.18
C LEU A 343 8.40 18.71 -5.06
N ILE A 344 9.38 18.68 -4.17
CA ILE A 344 10.46 19.67 -4.10
C ILE A 344 11.64 19.14 -4.90
N ASP A 345 12.09 19.89 -5.87
CA ASP A 345 13.22 19.55 -6.74
C ASP A 345 14.38 20.51 -6.41
N SER A 346 15.45 19.97 -5.84
CA SER A 346 16.61 20.79 -5.43
C SER A 346 17.43 21.31 -6.60
N THR A 347 17.21 20.79 -7.80
CA THR A 347 17.90 21.23 -9.02
C THR A 347 17.23 22.47 -9.66
N LYS A 348 16.02 22.79 -9.23
CA LYS A 348 15.23 23.92 -9.79
C LYS A 348 15.23 25.12 -8.85
N GLU A 349 15.15 26.29 -9.43
CA GLU A 349 15.09 27.55 -8.69
C GLU A 349 13.64 27.92 -8.36
N PHE A 350 13.36 28.30 -7.11
CA PHE A 350 12.02 28.68 -6.66
C PHE A 350 11.47 29.93 -7.41
N SER A 351 12.32 30.87 -7.79
CA SER A 351 11.93 32.04 -8.59
C SER A 351 11.31 31.69 -9.94
N ALA A 352 11.80 30.57 -10.54
CA ALA A 352 11.30 30.06 -11.82
C ALA A 352 10.23 28.98 -11.65
N ASN A 353 10.32 28.17 -10.58
CA ASN A 353 9.47 27.03 -10.31
C ASN A 353 8.81 27.14 -8.93
N GLY A 354 8.04 28.22 -8.73
CA GLY A 354 7.25 28.44 -7.51
C GLY A 354 5.95 27.64 -7.50
N PHE A 355 5.09 27.97 -6.54
CA PHE A 355 3.77 27.33 -6.43
C PHE A 355 2.92 27.64 -7.67
N PRO A 356 2.24 26.63 -8.26
CA PRO A 356 1.29 26.86 -9.34
C PRO A 356 0.21 27.87 -8.95
N GLU A 357 -0.29 28.62 -9.92
CA GLU A 357 -1.28 29.70 -9.70
C GLU A 357 -2.53 29.19 -8.97
N TRP A 358 -3.01 27.99 -9.31
CA TRP A 358 -4.16 27.37 -8.66
C TRP A 358 -3.96 27.05 -7.18
N MET A 359 -2.73 26.97 -6.67
CA MET A 359 -2.41 26.87 -5.24
C MET A 359 -2.45 28.20 -4.51
N ASN A 360 -2.65 29.31 -5.20
CA ASN A 360 -2.83 30.62 -4.59
C ASN A 360 -4.26 30.88 -4.13
N ILE A 361 -5.21 30.05 -4.54
CA ILE A 361 -6.61 30.10 -4.11
C ILE A 361 -6.68 29.67 -2.65
N ASP A 362 -7.33 30.51 -1.81
CA ASP A 362 -7.57 30.18 -0.43
C ASP A 362 -9.01 29.61 -0.29
N PRO A 363 -9.20 28.31 -0.08
CA PRO A 363 -10.52 27.71 -0.02
C PRO A 363 -11.31 28.15 1.21
N TYR A 364 -10.66 28.80 2.19
CA TYR A 364 -11.32 29.23 3.44
C TYR A 364 -11.72 30.70 3.47
N ILE A 365 -11.32 31.51 2.50
CA ILE A 365 -11.53 32.98 2.52
C ILE A 365 -12.56 33.46 1.48
N THR A 366 -13.30 32.59 0.83
CA THR A 366 -14.33 33.00 -0.13
C THR A 366 -15.72 33.25 0.50
N VAL A 367 -15.78 33.54 1.77
CA VAL A 367 -16.99 34.12 2.31
C VAL A 367 -16.89 35.63 2.07
N ASN A 368 -17.45 36.14 0.98
CA ASN A 368 -17.68 37.56 0.81
C ASN A 368 -18.60 38.01 1.93
N ILE A 369 -17.99 38.53 2.99
CA ILE A 369 -18.70 39.31 4.01
C ILE A 369 -18.77 40.71 3.43
N GLU A 370 -19.59 40.93 2.40
CA GLU A 370 -20.03 42.27 2.09
C GLU A 370 -20.94 42.72 3.25
N GLN A 371 -20.48 43.75 3.91
CA GLN A 371 -21.16 44.42 5.02
C GLN A 371 -22.43 45.09 4.54
#